data_551337a2c33fe38fd8186e0627540f5b
#
_entry.id   551337a2c33fe38fd8186e0627540f5b
#
_cell.length_a   1.000
_cell.length_b   1.000
_cell.length_c   1.000
_cell.angle_alpha   90.00
_cell.angle_beta   90.00
_cell.angle_gamma   90.00
#
_symmetry.space_group_name_H-M   'P 1'
#
loop_
_entity.id
_entity.type
_entity.pdbx_description
1 polymer ?
#
loop_
_entity_poly.entity_id
_entity_poly.type
_entity_poly.pdbx_seq_one_letter_code
_entity_poly.pdbx_strand_id
1 'polypeptide(L)'
;MKKILIPTKLDKAAAAQLTAAGYEVVQNDTDPIEAQVAANPDAAGLIVRSEKVTSAVIDALPSLKCVIRAGAGYDNIDYVHARTKGVDVMNTPGANSNAVAEEVVAMVLAAYRFVIPADVTTRAGEWNKKKYMGRELTGKTVGIIGLGNIGRQLVKRLQGFECKVLGYDHFLSKQRALNIGATPAELDEIFSTADIISIHVPGGPGTKNFVSAELIDKMKDGAMLVNCARYGVVDEDALRAAKADGKNILYCTDVHPKDTAASQPSADIADVMLPHLGANTKEANKMAAMRAAEQMHAYFAKGDTTYVVNAEMPANLNSGHLHLAEMLGKLCCHAAGCKPIRRIDCVFYNNLRSFRKWFTPWILQGAVPGAEHGLMPAAAEESFREHGIVFKAYEPMDDKLYDDQLDINIHTEVDGKERITGVRGTIVEGTPVVSRIGGFKHLYAALPGNTLVLRYTDRPGVVATIGQTLSAAGCGRYYPVPRPLGTGPEPIERGPYEEHTSNWPGGAGSLRSTGRFLLRFRGQRFRRRRRRQLHRPAGAELLGRHQGAVGGRHRGFSSRQ
;
A
#
# COMPACT_ATOMS: atom_id res chain seq x y z
N MET A 1 27.92 18.69 19.96
CA MET A 1 26.55 18.81 19.38
C MET A 1 26.67 18.27 17.97
N LYS A 2 25.68 17.48 17.48
CA LYS A 2 25.73 17.02 16.08
C LYS A 2 25.27 18.14 15.16
N LYS A 3 26.02 18.36 14.06
CA LYS A 3 25.69 19.38 13.06
C LYS A 3 24.84 18.80 11.95
N ILE A 4 23.75 19.48 11.60
CA ILE A 4 22.84 19.15 10.49
C ILE A 4 22.92 20.26 9.46
N LEU A 5 23.27 19.90 8.23
CA LEU A 5 23.34 20.82 7.11
C LEU A 5 22.08 20.72 6.26
N ILE A 6 21.48 21.86 5.92
CA ILE A 6 20.28 21.99 5.08
C ILE A 6 20.61 22.95 3.92
N PRO A 7 21.29 22.47 2.86
CA PRO A 7 21.73 23.31 1.73
C PRO A 7 20.60 23.48 0.69
N THR A 8 19.40 23.77 1.15
CA THR A 8 18.21 23.80 0.30
C THR A 8 17.16 24.73 0.87
N LYS A 9 16.31 25.27 -0.01
CA LYS A 9 15.12 26.03 0.40
C LYS A 9 14.10 25.08 1.04
N LEU A 10 14.13 25.00 2.35
CA LEU A 10 13.23 24.18 3.16
C LEU A 10 12.42 25.07 4.09
N ASP A 11 11.22 24.63 4.51
CA ASP A 11 10.43 25.36 5.51
C ASP A 11 11.25 25.53 6.80
N LYS A 12 11.35 26.75 7.28
CA LYS A 12 12.17 27.10 8.47
C LYS A 12 11.73 26.38 9.75
N ALA A 13 10.49 25.88 9.80
CA ALA A 13 10.00 25.09 10.92
C ALA A 13 10.83 23.82 11.13
N ALA A 14 11.38 23.22 10.06
CA ALA A 14 12.24 22.04 10.17
C ALA A 14 13.57 22.35 10.91
N ALA A 15 14.23 23.45 10.54
CA ALA A 15 15.44 23.90 11.22
C ALA A 15 15.16 24.26 12.69
N ALA A 16 14.05 24.98 12.95
CA ALA A 16 13.65 25.34 14.31
C ALA A 16 13.39 24.10 15.18
N GLN A 17 12.73 23.07 14.63
CA GLN A 17 12.47 21.80 15.32
C GLN A 17 13.78 21.07 15.69
N LEU A 18 14.73 20.98 14.76
CA LEU A 18 16.02 20.36 15.01
C LEU A 18 16.87 21.14 16.02
N THR A 19 16.86 22.48 15.93
CA THR A 19 17.55 23.34 16.91
C THR A 19 16.96 23.15 18.31
N ALA A 20 15.64 23.11 18.44
CA ALA A 20 14.96 22.83 19.70
C ALA A 20 15.28 21.42 20.25
N ALA A 21 15.57 20.45 19.38
CA ALA A 21 16.00 19.10 19.74
C ALA A 21 17.51 18.99 20.08
N GLY A 22 18.25 20.11 20.08
CA GLY A 22 19.64 20.17 20.50
C GLY A 22 20.68 19.92 19.42
N TYR A 23 20.34 20.13 18.14
CA TYR A 23 21.29 20.07 17.02
C TYR A 23 21.81 21.46 16.66
N GLU A 24 23.04 21.50 16.15
CA GLU A 24 23.55 22.66 15.44
C GLU A 24 23.02 22.59 14.00
N VAL A 25 22.22 23.55 13.57
CA VAL A 25 21.59 23.55 12.24
C VAL A 25 22.14 24.69 11.40
N VAL A 26 22.71 24.35 10.25
CA VAL A 26 23.14 25.30 9.23
C VAL A 26 22.18 25.16 8.05
N GLN A 27 21.31 26.16 7.86
CA GLN A 27 20.41 26.23 6.71
C GLN A 27 20.82 27.40 5.81
N ASN A 28 21.17 27.09 4.56
CA ASN A 28 21.52 28.05 3.53
C ASN A 28 20.97 27.57 2.18
N ASP A 29 20.21 28.38 1.47
CA ASP A 29 19.58 28.08 0.19
C ASP A 29 20.14 28.93 -0.97
N THR A 30 21.22 29.68 -0.73
CA THR A 30 21.82 30.58 -1.71
C THR A 30 23.11 30.06 -2.31
N ASP A 31 23.94 29.40 -1.50
CA ASP A 31 25.23 28.91 -1.96
C ASP A 31 25.12 27.48 -2.54
N PRO A 32 25.96 27.12 -3.54
CA PRO A 32 26.03 25.75 -4.04
C PRO A 32 26.34 24.73 -2.94
N ILE A 33 25.77 23.53 -3.05
CA ILE A 33 25.95 22.48 -2.04
C ILE A 33 27.43 22.14 -1.81
N GLU A 34 28.25 22.18 -2.87
CA GLU A 34 29.70 21.92 -2.79
C GLU A 34 30.42 22.92 -1.88
N ALA A 35 30.07 24.20 -1.97
CA ALA A 35 30.63 25.24 -1.10
C ALA A 35 30.20 25.05 0.35
N GLN A 36 28.95 24.69 0.56
CA GLN A 36 28.40 24.50 1.90
C GLN A 36 29.00 23.26 2.61
N VAL A 37 29.19 22.14 1.91
CA VAL A 37 29.83 20.95 2.50
C VAL A 37 31.31 21.21 2.80
N ALA A 38 32.01 21.96 1.94
CA ALA A 38 33.41 22.37 2.20
C ALA A 38 33.54 23.26 3.45
N ALA A 39 32.56 24.12 3.71
CA ALA A 39 32.49 24.97 4.89
C ALA A 39 32.07 24.23 6.18
N ASN A 40 31.45 23.05 6.06
CA ASN A 40 30.89 22.28 7.15
C ASN A 40 31.29 20.79 7.11
N PRO A 41 32.59 20.44 7.06
CA PRO A 41 33.05 19.05 6.89
C PRO A 41 32.69 18.15 8.09
N ASP A 42 32.33 18.74 9.21
CA ASP A 42 31.91 18.07 10.46
C ASP A 42 30.41 17.75 10.51
N ALA A 43 29.64 18.07 9.46
CA ALA A 43 28.21 17.78 9.43
C ALA A 43 27.94 16.26 9.50
N ALA A 44 27.13 15.87 10.48
CA ALA A 44 26.75 14.47 10.70
C ALA A 44 25.46 14.07 9.95
N GLY A 45 24.62 15.04 9.62
CA GLY A 45 23.39 14.84 8.87
C GLY A 45 23.23 15.86 7.76
N LEU A 46 22.60 15.44 6.65
CA LEU A 46 22.32 16.27 5.49
C LEU A 46 20.84 16.15 5.11
N ILE A 47 20.13 17.27 5.01
CA ILE A 47 18.76 17.28 4.49
C ILE A 47 18.74 18.06 3.18
N VAL A 48 18.33 17.40 2.10
CA VAL A 48 18.26 17.96 0.75
C VAL A 48 16.87 17.84 0.16
N ARG A 49 16.59 18.61 -0.89
CA ARG A 49 15.37 18.51 -1.67
C ARG A 49 15.66 18.19 -3.14
N SER A 50 16.23 19.14 -3.88
CA SER A 50 16.51 18.99 -5.31
C SER A 50 18.02 18.97 -5.62
N GLU A 51 18.84 19.30 -4.64
CA GLU A 51 20.28 19.34 -4.76
C GLU A 51 20.84 17.95 -5.06
N LYS A 52 21.84 17.89 -5.93
CA LYS A 52 22.52 16.64 -6.28
C LYS A 52 23.52 16.28 -5.20
N VAL A 53 23.30 15.17 -4.53
CA VAL A 53 24.24 14.59 -3.56
C VAL A 53 25.08 13.55 -4.30
N THR A 54 26.17 14.02 -4.93
CA THR A 54 27.11 13.18 -5.65
C THR A 54 28.06 12.46 -4.71
N SER A 55 28.84 11.49 -5.25
CA SER A 55 29.94 10.86 -4.49
C SER A 55 30.91 11.88 -3.90
N ALA A 56 31.24 12.94 -4.65
CA ALA A 56 32.11 14.01 -4.19
C ALA A 56 31.55 14.78 -2.98
N VAL A 57 30.24 15.04 -2.96
CA VAL A 57 29.54 15.69 -1.84
C VAL A 57 29.58 14.79 -0.61
N ILE A 58 29.38 13.49 -0.78
CA ILE A 58 29.43 12.51 0.32
C ILE A 58 30.84 12.40 0.89
N ASP A 59 31.85 12.32 0.02
CA ASP A 59 33.27 12.20 0.41
C ASP A 59 33.80 13.47 1.10
N ALA A 60 33.22 14.66 0.83
CA ALA A 60 33.56 15.92 1.50
C ALA A 60 33.05 15.98 2.96
N LEU A 61 32.21 15.04 3.39
CA LEU A 61 31.60 15.01 4.73
C LEU A 61 32.02 13.73 5.50
N PRO A 62 33.24 13.65 6.04
CA PRO A 62 33.74 12.43 6.69
C PRO A 62 32.95 12.02 7.96
N SER A 63 32.23 12.99 8.56
CA SER A 63 31.38 12.74 9.73
C SER A 63 29.94 12.35 9.38
N LEU A 64 29.55 12.35 8.09
CA LEU A 64 28.19 12.10 7.63
C LEU A 64 27.72 10.67 8.03
N LYS A 65 26.52 10.58 8.57
CA LYS A 65 25.86 9.32 8.93
C LYS A 65 24.54 9.13 8.21
N CYS A 66 23.85 10.23 7.91
CA CYS A 66 22.52 10.15 7.30
C CYS A 66 22.31 11.30 6.32
N VAL A 67 21.73 10.96 5.16
CA VAL A 67 21.18 11.91 4.19
C VAL A 67 19.68 11.70 4.10
N ILE A 68 18.88 12.74 4.30
CA ILE A 68 17.43 12.67 4.12
C ILE A 68 16.99 13.53 2.96
N ARG A 69 16.33 12.93 1.98
CA ARG A 69 15.64 13.67 0.92
C ARG A 69 14.26 14.09 1.41
N ALA A 70 14.00 15.39 1.54
CA ALA A 70 12.68 15.94 1.87
C ALA A 70 11.73 15.81 0.66
N GLY A 71 11.20 14.60 0.47
CA GLY A 71 10.32 14.20 -0.64
C GLY A 71 10.38 12.70 -0.91
N ALA A 72 9.56 12.21 -1.85
CA ALA A 72 9.42 10.77 -2.11
C ALA A 72 10.54 10.18 -2.98
N GLY A 73 10.90 10.83 -4.09
CA GLY A 73 12.00 10.37 -4.95
C GLY A 73 13.36 10.66 -4.31
N TYR A 74 14.40 9.91 -4.66
CA TYR A 74 15.78 10.10 -4.17
C TYR A 74 16.83 9.89 -5.26
N ASP A 75 16.42 10.03 -6.51
CA ASP A 75 17.27 9.86 -7.70
C ASP A 75 18.40 10.89 -7.80
N ASN A 76 18.30 12.00 -7.05
CA ASN A 76 19.30 13.04 -6.94
C ASN A 76 20.43 12.72 -5.94
N ILE A 77 20.39 11.56 -5.28
CA ILE A 77 21.38 11.13 -4.28
C ILE A 77 22.11 9.88 -4.81
N ASP A 78 23.44 9.88 -4.79
CA ASP A 78 24.24 8.68 -5.02
C ASP A 78 24.15 7.75 -3.80
N TYR A 79 23.00 7.10 -3.65
CA TYR A 79 22.69 6.23 -2.52
C TYR A 79 23.53 4.94 -2.51
N VAL A 80 24.07 4.54 -3.68
CA VAL A 80 24.96 3.38 -3.78
C VAL A 80 26.30 3.72 -3.17
N HIS A 81 26.91 4.84 -3.58
CA HIS A 81 28.16 5.32 -3.00
C HIS A 81 28.00 5.61 -1.49
N ALA A 82 26.90 6.26 -1.09
CA ALA A 82 26.58 6.50 0.31
C ALA A 82 26.63 5.21 1.14
N ARG A 83 26.08 4.09 0.63
CA ARG A 83 26.12 2.79 1.33
C ARG A 83 27.55 2.30 1.53
N THR A 84 28.44 2.45 0.53
CA THR A 84 29.85 2.05 0.65
C THR A 84 30.62 2.83 1.73
N LYS A 85 30.16 4.05 2.05
CA LYS A 85 30.71 4.91 3.13
C LYS A 85 30.02 4.72 4.48
N GLY A 86 29.06 3.79 4.57
CA GLY A 86 28.28 3.57 5.80
C GLY A 86 27.29 4.72 6.11
N VAL A 87 26.88 5.46 5.08
CA VAL A 87 25.90 6.55 5.18
C VAL A 87 24.52 6.03 4.78
N ASP A 88 23.56 6.19 5.68
CA ASP A 88 22.16 5.85 5.41
C ASP A 88 21.49 6.96 4.61
N VAL A 89 20.75 6.58 3.57
CA VAL A 89 19.94 7.51 2.77
C VAL A 89 18.48 7.23 3.06
N MET A 90 17.73 8.26 3.38
CA MET A 90 16.31 8.21 3.71
C MET A 90 15.51 9.16 2.82
N ASN A 91 14.22 8.92 2.70
CA ASN A 91 13.28 9.82 2.04
C ASN A 91 12.06 10.06 2.93
N THR A 92 11.14 10.95 2.51
CA THR A 92 9.89 11.21 3.22
C THR A 92 8.70 10.73 2.39
N PRO A 93 8.41 9.41 2.38
CA PRO A 93 7.34 8.84 1.56
C PRO A 93 5.99 9.39 1.98
N GLY A 94 5.10 9.61 0.99
CA GLY A 94 3.74 10.07 1.23
C GLY A 94 3.58 11.57 1.55
N ALA A 95 4.66 12.32 1.81
CA ALA A 95 4.57 13.74 2.16
C ALA A 95 3.97 14.62 1.05
N ASN A 96 4.19 14.27 -0.21
CA ASN A 96 3.70 14.99 -1.40
C ASN A 96 2.61 14.24 -2.17
N SER A 97 2.17 13.09 -1.71
CA SER A 97 1.28 12.21 -2.51
C SER A 97 -0.07 12.83 -2.83
N ASN A 98 -0.57 13.67 -1.93
CA ASN A 98 -1.81 14.41 -2.15
C ASN A 98 -1.67 15.43 -3.28
N ALA A 99 -0.60 16.21 -3.26
CA ALA A 99 -0.34 17.25 -4.24
C ALA A 99 -0.21 16.68 -5.66
N VAL A 100 0.57 15.60 -5.82
CA VAL A 100 0.71 14.91 -7.11
C VAL A 100 -0.63 14.35 -7.61
N ALA A 101 -1.43 13.75 -6.73
CA ALA A 101 -2.74 13.23 -7.12
C ALA A 101 -3.71 14.33 -7.58
N GLU A 102 -3.66 15.51 -6.97
CA GLU A 102 -4.44 16.68 -7.38
C GLU A 102 -3.94 17.26 -8.71
N GLU A 103 -2.64 17.31 -8.91
CA GLU A 103 -2.05 17.72 -10.18
C GLU A 103 -2.47 16.83 -11.34
N VAL A 104 -2.45 15.49 -11.17
CA VAL A 104 -2.95 14.55 -12.19
C VAL A 104 -4.40 14.89 -12.58
N VAL A 105 -5.27 15.13 -11.61
CA VAL A 105 -6.66 15.52 -11.89
C VAL A 105 -6.72 16.87 -12.63
N ALA A 106 -5.89 17.83 -12.23
CA ALA A 106 -5.81 19.14 -12.88
C ALA A 106 -5.36 19.02 -14.34
N MET A 107 -4.32 18.22 -14.63
CA MET A 107 -3.83 17.99 -16.00
C MET A 107 -4.89 17.30 -16.87
N VAL A 108 -5.57 16.27 -16.34
CA VAL A 108 -6.64 15.56 -17.02
C VAL A 108 -7.78 16.54 -17.40
N LEU A 109 -8.23 17.34 -16.44
CA LEU A 109 -9.28 18.33 -16.69
C LEU A 109 -8.83 19.44 -17.64
N ALA A 110 -7.58 19.89 -17.53
CA ALA A 110 -7.01 20.89 -18.42
C ALA A 110 -6.98 20.42 -19.87
N ALA A 111 -6.55 19.18 -20.11
CA ALA A 111 -6.53 18.58 -21.44
C ALA A 111 -7.94 18.31 -21.98
N TYR A 112 -8.81 17.67 -21.19
CA TYR A 112 -10.18 17.34 -21.60
C TYR A 112 -11.05 18.58 -21.90
N ARG A 113 -10.79 19.68 -21.21
CA ARG A 113 -11.57 20.92 -21.34
C ARG A 113 -10.85 22.01 -22.12
N PHE A 114 -9.68 21.71 -22.71
CA PHE A 114 -8.86 22.68 -23.47
C PHE A 114 -8.56 23.96 -22.70
N VAL A 115 -8.39 23.87 -21.36
CA VAL A 115 -8.29 25.05 -20.47
C VAL A 115 -7.14 25.97 -20.91
N ILE A 116 -5.96 25.41 -21.19
CA ILE A 116 -4.76 26.20 -21.56
C ILE A 116 -4.95 26.90 -22.90
N PRO A 117 -5.21 26.22 -24.04
CA PRO A 117 -5.36 26.90 -25.31
C PRO A 117 -6.59 27.81 -25.38
N ALA A 118 -7.66 27.49 -24.65
CA ALA A 118 -8.83 28.36 -24.57
C ALA A 118 -8.53 29.67 -23.83
N ASP A 119 -7.80 29.63 -22.71
CA ASP A 119 -7.39 30.83 -21.97
C ASP A 119 -6.48 31.72 -22.86
N VAL A 120 -5.46 31.13 -23.49
CA VAL A 120 -4.51 31.85 -24.35
C VAL A 120 -5.23 32.59 -25.49
N THR A 121 -6.10 31.88 -26.24
CA THR A 121 -6.80 32.46 -27.39
C THR A 121 -7.88 33.46 -26.97
N THR A 122 -8.57 33.24 -25.84
CA THR A 122 -9.55 34.18 -25.32
C THR A 122 -8.88 35.48 -24.88
N ARG A 123 -7.72 35.42 -24.21
CA ARG A 123 -6.92 36.63 -23.89
C ARG A 123 -6.44 37.36 -25.13
N ALA A 124 -6.19 36.64 -26.22
CA ALA A 124 -5.85 37.23 -27.53
C ALA A 124 -7.06 37.87 -28.25
N GLY A 125 -8.25 37.83 -27.65
CA GLY A 125 -9.49 38.38 -28.24
C GLY A 125 -10.22 37.44 -29.20
N GLU A 126 -9.83 36.17 -29.27
CA GLU A 126 -10.52 35.18 -30.09
C GLU A 126 -11.72 34.57 -29.36
N TRP A 127 -12.76 34.18 -30.12
CA TRP A 127 -13.97 33.55 -29.57
C TRP A 127 -14.20 32.17 -30.19
N ASN A 128 -13.34 31.20 -29.79
CA ASN A 128 -13.22 29.89 -30.43
C ASN A 128 -14.12 28.79 -29.80
N LYS A 129 -15.29 29.13 -29.31
CA LYS A 129 -16.19 28.20 -28.57
C LYS A 129 -16.39 26.84 -29.28
N LYS A 130 -16.55 26.84 -30.61
CA LYS A 130 -16.78 25.60 -31.38
C LYS A 130 -15.54 24.72 -31.48
N LYS A 131 -14.33 25.29 -31.39
CA LYS A 131 -13.04 24.58 -31.45
C LYS A 131 -12.78 23.79 -30.18
N TYR A 132 -13.29 24.26 -29.05
CA TYR A 132 -12.97 23.70 -27.70
C TYR A 132 -14.15 22.87 -27.15
N MET A 133 -14.67 21.93 -27.96
CA MET A 133 -15.64 20.95 -27.50
C MET A 133 -14.92 19.86 -26.68
N GLY A 134 -15.01 19.95 -25.36
CA GLY A 134 -14.31 19.08 -24.43
C GLY A 134 -15.05 17.79 -24.10
N ARG A 135 -14.48 17.04 -23.17
CA ARG A 135 -15.00 15.78 -22.60
C ARG A 135 -15.23 15.93 -21.11
N GLU A 136 -16.14 15.13 -20.56
CA GLU A 136 -16.38 15.02 -19.12
C GLU A 136 -15.58 13.85 -18.55
N LEU A 137 -15.18 13.97 -17.27
CA LEU A 137 -14.48 12.93 -16.57
C LEU A 137 -15.43 11.88 -15.95
N THR A 138 -16.67 12.29 -15.66
CA THR A 138 -17.71 11.42 -15.10
C THR A 138 -17.93 10.16 -15.95
N GLY A 139 -17.94 9.01 -15.28
CA GLY A 139 -18.18 7.71 -15.91
C GLY A 139 -16.99 7.15 -16.73
N LYS A 140 -15.88 7.87 -16.85
CA LYS A 140 -14.68 7.39 -17.55
C LYS A 140 -14.02 6.24 -16.81
N THR A 141 -13.39 5.36 -17.56
CA THR A 141 -12.53 4.31 -17.01
C THR A 141 -11.10 4.85 -16.88
N VAL A 142 -10.60 4.90 -15.67
CA VAL A 142 -9.23 5.36 -15.35
C VAL A 142 -8.38 4.18 -14.91
N GLY A 143 -7.32 3.90 -15.65
CA GLY A 143 -6.29 2.93 -15.28
C GLY A 143 -5.20 3.59 -14.43
N ILE A 144 -4.89 3.03 -13.29
CA ILE A 144 -3.81 3.51 -12.41
C ILE A 144 -2.74 2.42 -12.33
N ILE A 145 -1.55 2.76 -12.82
CA ILE A 145 -0.38 1.88 -12.77
C ILE A 145 0.50 2.26 -11.58
N GLY A 146 0.51 1.42 -10.56
CA GLY A 146 1.12 1.71 -9.26
C GLY A 146 0.10 2.25 -8.25
N LEU A 147 -0.31 1.40 -7.30
CA LEU A 147 -1.27 1.72 -6.24
C LEU A 147 -0.55 2.05 -4.91
N GLY A 148 0.62 2.67 -5.01
CA GLY A 148 1.38 3.21 -3.89
C GLY A 148 0.73 4.45 -3.25
N ASN A 149 1.51 5.27 -2.57
CA ASN A 149 1.00 6.45 -1.86
C ASN A 149 0.24 7.43 -2.77
N ILE A 150 0.75 7.71 -3.98
CA ILE A 150 0.10 8.62 -4.94
C ILE A 150 -1.14 7.97 -5.55
N GLY A 151 -1.00 6.74 -6.08
CA GLY A 151 -2.10 6.03 -6.73
C GLY A 151 -3.33 5.89 -5.83
N ARG A 152 -3.15 5.60 -4.54
CA ARG A 152 -4.26 5.55 -3.55
C ARG A 152 -4.95 6.90 -3.36
N GLN A 153 -4.17 7.98 -3.32
CA GLN A 153 -4.74 9.33 -3.23
C GLN A 153 -5.51 9.69 -4.49
N LEU A 154 -5.02 9.29 -5.66
CA LEU A 154 -5.72 9.50 -6.94
C LEU A 154 -7.02 8.70 -7.00
N VAL A 155 -7.01 7.40 -6.62
CA VAL A 155 -8.25 6.59 -6.51
C VAL A 155 -9.32 7.31 -5.68
N LYS A 156 -8.92 7.84 -4.51
CA LYS A 156 -9.85 8.55 -3.62
C LYS A 156 -10.48 9.77 -4.28
N ARG A 157 -9.72 10.53 -5.09
CA ARG A 157 -10.21 11.73 -5.77
C ARG A 157 -11.12 11.39 -6.93
N LEU A 158 -10.77 10.37 -7.70
CA LEU A 158 -11.55 9.92 -8.85
C LEU A 158 -12.93 9.36 -8.46
N GLN A 159 -13.10 8.90 -7.21
CA GLN A 159 -14.41 8.51 -6.69
C GLN A 159 -15.41 9.68 -6.69
N GLY A 160 -14.94 10.91 -6.44
CA GLY A 160 -15.77 12.12 -6.50
C GLY A 160 -16.24 12.48 -7.91
N PHE A 161 -15.57 11.97 -8.94
CA PHE A 161 -15.94 12.11 -10.35
C PHE A 161 -16.72 10.90 -10.90
N GLU A 162 -17.09 9.95 -10.05
CA GLU A 162 -17.81 8.74 -10.44
C GLU A 162 -17.10 7.90 -11.51
N CYS A 163 -15.76 7.96 -11.54
CA CYS A 163 -14.94 7.19 -12.45
C CYS A 163 -14.92 5.70 -12.09
N LYS A 164 -14.81 4.85 -13.12
CA LYS A 164 -14.43 3.45 -12.97
C LYS A 164 -12.92 3.38 -12.86
N VAL A 165 -12.38 2.91 -11.73
CA VAL A 165 -10.94 2.83 -11.53
C VAL A 165 -10.47 1.40 -11.67
N LEU A 166 -9.62 1.15 -12.66
CA LEU A 166 -8.82 -0.07 -12.81
C LEU A 166 -7.45 0.17 -12.18
N GLY A 167 -6.89 -0.82 -11.51
CA GLY A 167 -5.61 -0.69 -10.85
C GLY A 167 -4.69 -1.87 -11.07
N TYR A 168 -3.45 -1.59 -11.47
CA TYR A 168 -2.36 -2.54 -11.54
C TYR A 168 -1.28 -2.17 -10.54
N ASP A 169 -0.84 -3.16 -9.78
CA ASP A 169 0.32 -3.03 -8.90
C ASP A 169 0.97 -4.41 -8.74
N HIS A 170 2.26 -4.50 -9.06
CA HIS A 170 3.00 -5.76 -9.01
C HIS A 170 3.11 -6.34 -7.58
N PHE A 171 3.11 -5.45 -6.57
CA PHE A 171 3.32 -5.81 -5.17
C PHE A 171 2.04 -5.82 -4.34
N LEU A 172 0.93 -5.35 -4.88
CA LEU A 172 -0.32 -5.22 -4.15
C LEU A 172 -1.29 -6.36 -4.47
N SER A 173 -1.79 -7.04 -3.45
CA SER A 173 -2.80 -8.08 -3.67
C SER A 173 -4.10 -7.49 -4.27
N LYS A 174 -4.79 -8.30 -5.09
CA LYS A 174 -6.08 -7.93 -5.69
C LYS A 174 -7.09 -7.44 -4.65
N GLN A 175 -7.11 -8.05 -3.46
CA GLN A 175 -8.00 -7.63 -2.38
C GLN A 175 -7.67 -6.24 -1.83
N ARG A 176 -6.39 -5.90 -1.73
CA ARG A 176 -5.99 -4.55 -1.30
C ARG A 176 -6.36 -3.49 -2.32
N ALA A 177 -6.21 -3.78 -3.62
CA ALA A 177 -6.68 -2.89 -4.68
C ALA A 177 -8.18 -2.60 -4.54
N LEU A 178 -9.01 -3.64 -4.32
CA LEU A 178 -10.44 -3.48 -4.07
C LEU A 178 -10.74 -2.65 -2.80
N ASN A 179 -9.98 -2.85 -1.73
CA ASN A 179 -10.19 -2.13 -0.47
C ASN A 179 -9.95 -0.63 -0.59
N ILE A 180 -9.06 -0.20 -1.47
CA ILE A 180 -8.81 1.21 -1.76
C ILE A 180 -9.76 1.78 -2.82
N GLY A 181 -10.61 0.95 -3.43
CA GLY A 181 -11.61 1.37 -4.40
C GLY A 181 -11.19 1.24 -5.87
N ALA A 182 -10.08 0.53 -6.15
CA ALA A 182 -9.65 0.20 -7.50
C ALA A 182 -10.02 -1.25 -7.83
N THR A 183 -10.55 -1.51 -9.03
CA THR A 183 -10.75 -2.86 -9.54
C THR A 183 -9.41 -3.38 -10.06
N PRO A 184 -8.89 -4.51 -9.53
CA PRO A 184 -7.63 -5.08 -10.02
C PRO A 184 -7.76 -5.50 -11.49
N ALA A 185 -6.80 -5.10 -12.31
CA ALA A 185 -6.75 -5.45 -13.72
C ALA A 185 -5.29 -5.68 -14.14
N GLU A 186 -5.09 -6.47 -15.18
CA GLU A 186 -3.78 -6.67 -15.79
C GLU A 186 -3.45 -5.50 -16.76
N LEU A 187 -2.18 -5.32 -17.08
CA LEU A 187 -1.75 -4.21 -17.94
C LEU A 187 -2.49 -4.19 -19.28
N ASP A 188 -2.62 -5.34 -19.93
CA ASP A 188 -3.30 -5.46 -21.22
C ASP A 188 -4.76 -5.00 -21.15
N GLU A 189 -5.47 -5.35 -20.08
CA GLU A 189 -6.84 -4.91 -19.85
C GLU A 189 -6.91 -3.40 -19.64
N ILE A 190 -6.00 -2.84 -18.84
CA ILE A 190 -5.96 -1.40 -18.59
C ILE A 190 -5.69 -0.63 -19.89
N PHE A 191 -4.63 -1.01 -20.62
CA PHE A 191 -4.26 -0.29 -21.82
C PHE A 191 -5.29 -0.40 -22.94
N SER A 192 -6.03 -1.51 -23.04
CA SER A 192 -7.08 -1.70 -24.05
C SER A 192 -8.44 -1.09 -23.68
N THR A 193 -8.72 -0.86 -22.39
CA THR A 193 -10.09 -0.47 -21.96
C THR A 193 -10.16 0.91 -21.29
N ALA A 194 -9.08 1.41 -20.70
CA ALA A 194 -9.10 2.69 -20.02
C ALA A 194 -9.20 3.88 -20.98
N ASP A 195 -9.92 4.91 -20.57
CA ASP A 195 -9.98 6.22 -21.24
C ASP A 195 -8.82 7.11 -20.84
N ILE A 196 -8.31 6.91 -19.63
CA ILE A 196 -7.19 7.64 -19.03
C ILE A 196 -6.30 6.62 -18.33
N ILE A 197 -4.98 6.70 -18.55
CA ILE A 197 -3.99 5.86 -17.88
C ILE A 197 -3.01 6.78 -17.16
N SER A 198 -2.88 6.61 -15.84
CA SER A 198 -1.96 7.40 -15.01
C SER A 198 -0.89 6.52 -14.39
N ILE A 199 0.37 6.96 -14.55
CA ILE A 199 1.56 6.19 -14.17
C ILE A 199 2.11 6.69 -12.84
N HIS A 200 2.30 5.74 -11.88
CA HIS A 200 2.80 6.01 -10.53
C HIS A 200 3.81 4.95 -10.07
N VAL A 201 4.63 4.46 -10.99
CA VAL A 201 5.72 3.53 -10.67
C VAL A 201 7.03 4.29 -10.42
N PRO A 202 7.95 3.75 -9.60
CA PRO A 202 9.25 4.38 -9.39
C PRO A 202 10.07 4.39 -10.69
N GLY A 203 11.00 5.33 -10.83
CA GLY A 203 12.02 5.32 -11.87
C GLY A 203 13.14 4.31 -11.57
N GLY A 204 13.83 3.88 -12.60
CA GLY A 204 14.99 3.01 -12.46
C GLY A 204 15.14 2.02 -13.63
N PRO A 205 16.21 1.19 -13.61
CA PRO A 205 16.45 0.23 -14.69
C PRO A 205 15.30 -0.74 -14.96
N GLY A 206 14.60 -1.16 -13.90
CA GLY A 206 13.47 -2.11 -13.99
C GLY A 206 12.17 -1.52 -14.52
N THR A 207 12.09 -0.19 -14.67
CA THR A 207 10.89 0.51 -15.16
C THR A 207 11.18 1.40 -16.36
N LYS A 208 12.41 1.32 -16.90
CA LYS A 208 12.75 2.03 -18.14
C LYS A 208 11.89 1.49 -19.29
N ASN A 209 11.23 2.41 -20.02
CA ASN A 209 10.30 2.10 -21.12
C ASN A 209 9.21 1.07 -20.69
N PHE A 210 8.81 1.12 -19.44
CA PHE A 210 7.76 0.25 -18.89
C PHE A 210 6.46 0.36 -19.71
N VAL A 211 6.07 1.59 -20.08
CA VAL A 211 5.02 1.83 -21.08
C VAL A 211 5.67 1.71 -22.46
N SER A 212 5.73 0.47 -22.94
CA SER A 212 6.37 0.09 -24.21
C SER A 212 5.49 0.39 -25.43
N ALA A 213 6.06 0.27 -26.62
CA ALA A 213 5.34 0.35 -27.89
C ALA A 213 4.12 -0.59 -27.91
N GLU A 214 4.27 -1.84 -27.43
CA GLU A 214 3.19 -2.82 -27.38
C GLU A 214 2.00 -2.38 -26.52
N LEU A 215 2.26 -1.71 -25.37
CA LEU A 215 1.21 -1.18 -24.52
C LEU A 215 0.57 0.06 -25.14
N ILE A 216 1.37 0.94 -25.76
CA ILE A 216 0.87 2.12 -26.48
C ILE A 216 -0.05 1.69 -27.63
N ASP A 217 0.30 0.64 -28.36
CA ASP A 217 -0.52 0.14 -29.46
C ASP A 217 -1.88 -0.39 -29.01
N LYS A 218 -1.99 -0.90 -27.78
CA LYS A 218 -3.27 -1.36 -27.20
C LYS A 218 -4.18 -0.22 -26.76
N MET A 219 -3.66 1.01 -26.60
CA MET A 219 -4.48 2.13 -26.13
C MET A 219 -5.60 2.45 -27.12
N LYS A 220 -6.76 2.82 -26.56
CA LYS A 220 -7.91 3.27 -27.36
C LYS A 220 -7.58 4.56 -28.09
N ASP A 221 -8.19 4.74 -29.25
CA ASP A 221 -8.18 6.04 -29.91
C ASP A 221 -8.87 7.10 -29.04
N GLY A 222 -8.21 8.24 -28.89
CA GLY A 222 -8.65 9.31 -27.99
C GLY A 222 -8.39 9.06 -26.50
N ALA A 223 -7.66 8.00 -26.12
CA ALA A 223 -7.25 7.78 -24.75
C ALA A 223 -6.17 8.81 -24.32
N MET A 224 -6.03 8.99 -23.02
CA MET A 224 -5.04 9.87 -22.40
C MET A 224 -4.02 9.09 -21.58
N LEU A 225 -2.74 9.39 -21.76
CA LEU A 225 -1.63 8.91 -20.95
C LEU A 225 -1.12 10.05 -20.07
N VAL A 226 -0.99 9.84 -18.76
CA VAL A 226 -0.50 10.83 -17.79
C VAL A 226 0.73 10.28 -17.09
N ASN A 227 1.85 11.00 -17.19
CA ASN A 227 3.09 10.65 -16.53
C ASN A 227 3.54 11.75 -15.56
N CYS A 228 3.19 11.58 -14.28
CA CYS A 228 3.75 12.35 -13.15
C CYS A 228 4.67 11.47 -12.29
N ALA A 229 5.22 10.39 -12.85
CA ALA A 229 6.13 9.47 -12.16
C ALA A 229 7.59 9.85 -12.37
N ARG A 230 8.19 9.36 -13.47
CA ARG A 230 9.58 9.67 -13.88
C ARG A 230 9.71 9.70 -15.39
N TYR A 231 10.60 10.56 -15.87
CA TYR A 231 11.04 10.50 -17.26
C TYR A 231 11.66 9.14 -17.57
N GLY A 232 11.42 8.63 -18.78
CA GLY A 232 11.93 7.33 -19.22
C GLY A 232 11.12 6.12 -18.75
N VAL A 233 10.04 6.30 -17.96
CA VAL A 233 9.07 5.23 -17.69
C VAL A 233 8.18 4.99 -18.93
N VAL A 234 7.87 6.05 -19.67
CA VAL A 234 7.18 5.98 -20.95
C VAL A 234 8.22 5.94 -22.08
N ASP A 235 8.03 5.06 -23.05
CA ASP A 235 8.75 5.09 -24.30
C ASP A 235 8.18 6.21 -25.19
N GLU A 236 8.73 7.43 -25.02
CA GLU A 236 8.26 8.61 -25.75
C GLU A 236 8.55 8.55 -27.24
N ASP A 237 9.57 7.79 -27.65
CA ASP A 237 9.87 7.59 -29.08
C ASP A 237 8.80 6.70 -29.73
N ALA A 238 8.39 5.64 -29.04
CA ALA A 238 7.28 4.80 -29.47
C ALA A 238 5.94 5.59 -29.49
N LEU A 239 5.71 6.44 -28.48
CA LEU A 239 4.50 7.28 -28.45
C LEU A 239 4.50 8.29 -29.61
N ARG A 240 5.65 8.90 -29.94
CA ARG A 240 5.81 9.81 -31.08
C ARG A 240 5.53 9.10 -32.40
N ALA A 241 6.06 7.89 -32.58
CA ALA A 241 5.79 7.07 -33.76
C ALA A 241 4.29 6.75 -33.88
N ALA A 242 3.65 6.30 -32.81
CA ALA A 242 2.21 6.00 -32.82
C ALA A 242 1.34 7.23 -33.16
N LYS A 243 1.69 8.41 -32.61
CA LYS A 243 0.99 9.67 -32.96
C LYS A 243 1.24 10.06 -34.42
N ALA A 244 2.42 9.87 -34.95
CA ALA A 244 2.77 10.12 -36.36
C ALA A 244 2.01 9.19 -37.31
N ASP A 245 1.76 7.94 -36.90
CA ASP A 245 0.96 6.94 -37.63
C ASP A 245 -0.57 7.18 -37.50
N GLY A 246 -0.97 8.30 -36.88
CA GLY A 246 -2.35 8.75 -36.80
C GLY A 246 -3.11 8.31 -35.56
N LYS A 247 -2.46 7.66 -34.59
CA LYS A 247 -3.09 7.27 -33.33
C LYS A 247 -3.37 8.50 -32.47
N ASN A 248 -4.62 8.74 -32.13
CA ASN A 248 -5.04 9.90 -31.35
C ASN A 248 -4.90 9.62 -29.86
N ILE A 249 -3.70 9.84 -29.28
CA ILE A 249 -3.41 9.72 -27.87
C ILE A 249 -3.11 11.10 -27.30
N LEU A 250 -3.83 11.51 -26.26
CA LEU A 250 -3.46 12.69 -25.45
C LEU A 250 -2.32 12.31 -24.51
N TYR A 251 -1.30 13.15 -24.41
CA TYR A 251 -0.18 12.95 -23.51
C TYR A 251 -0.02 14.12 -22.55
N CYS A 252 -0.03 13.83 -21.26
CA CYS A 252 0.22 14.80 -20.20
C CYS A 252 1.45 14.37 -19.42
N THR A 253 2.44 15.26 -19.26
CA THR A 253 3.68 14.95 -18.53
C THR A 253 4.12 16.08 -17.62
N ASP A 254 4.59 15.72 -16.43
CA ASP A 254 5.22 16.63 -15.44
C ASP A 254 6.71 16.27 -15.24
N VAL A 255 7.27 15.35 -16.02
CA VAL A 255 8.61 14.81 -15.79
C VAL A 255 9.45 14.86 -17.07
N HIS A 256 10.69 15.29 -16.93
CA HIS A 256 11.60 15.56 -18.05
C HIS A 256 12.99 14.97 -17.81
N PRO A 257 13.84 14.80 -18.85
CA PRO A 257 15.20 14.27 -18.70
C PRO A 257 16.08 15.16 -17.82
N LYS A 258 15.81 16.47 -17.82
CA LYS A 258 16.50 17.46 -16.98
C LYS A 258 15.50 18.50 -16.52
N ASP A 259 15.46 18.77 -15.24
CA ASP A 259 14.68 19.87 -14.66
C ASP A 259 15.42 21.20 -14.87
N THR A 260 15.56 21.63 -16.13
CA THR A 260 16.28 22.83 -16.53
C THR A 260 15.48 23.64 -17.54
N ALA A 261 15.78 24.94 -17.64
CA ALA A 261 15.19 25.86 -18.62
C ALA A 261 15.70 25.58 -20.03
N ALA A 262 15.34 24.46 -20.62
CA ALA A 262 15.66 24.06 -21.99
C ALA A 262 14.44 23.46 -22.67
N SER A 263 14.43 23.43 -24.01
CA SER A 263 13.40 22.69 -24.73
C SER A 263 13.44 21.22 -24.35
N GLN A 264 12.29 20.69 -23.94
CA GLN A 264 12.16 19.31 -23.53
C GLN A 264 11.76 18.43 -24.73
N PRO A 265 12.26 17.18 -24.80
CA PRO A 265 12.00 16.30 -25.95
C PRO A 265 10.52 15.93 -26.09
N SER A 266 9.72 16.02 -25.03
CA SER A 266 8.27 15.73 -25.06
C SER A 266 7.42 16.86 -25.65
N ALA A 267 8.01 18.04 -25.95
CA ALA A 267 7.27 19.25 -26.33
C ALA A 267 6.48 19.10 -27.66
N ASP A 268 6.90 18.20 -28.53
CA ASP A 268 6.26 17.91 -29.80
C ASP A 268 5.06 16.95 -29.69
N ILE A 269 4.99 16.18 -28.61
CA ILE A 269 3.96 15.14 -28.41
C ILE A 269 3.02 15.40 -27.23
N ALA A 270 3.41 16.29 -26.31
CA ALA A 270 2.62 16.56 -25.09
C ALA A 270 1.47 17.54 -25.35
N ASP A 271 0.27 17.21 -24.87
CA ASP A 271 -0.91 18.07 -24.88
C ASP A 271 -0.96 18.98 -23.65
N VAL A 272 -0.43 18.52 -22.52
CA VAL A 272 -0.17 19.31 -21.30
C VAL A 272 1.21 18.94 -20.77
N MET A 273 2.05 19.94 -20.53
CA MET A 273 3.40 19.76 -20.05
C MET A 273 3.67 20.73 -18.90
N LEU A 274 4.13 20.22 -17.76
CA LEU A 274 4.43 21.01 -16.57
C LEU A 274 5.89 20.86 -16.15
N PRO A 275 6.48 21.85 -15.47
CA PRO A 275 7.91 21.83 -15.12
C PRO A 275 8.16 21.16 -13.74
N HIS A 276 7.75 19.91 -13.59
CA HIS A 276 7.91 19.08 -12.39
C HIS A 276 7.27 19.71 -11.13
N LEU A 277 5.98 20.02 -11.23
CA LEU A 277 5.22 20.70 -10.18
C LEU A 277 4.55 19.78 -9.17
N GLY A 278 4.54 18.47 -9.40
CA GLY A 278 3.79 17.49 -8.61
C GLY A 278 3.92 17.62 -7.08
N ALA A 279 5.13 17.95 -6.58
CA ALA A 279 5.38 18.19 -5.16
C ALA A 279 5.43 19.67 -4.78
N ASN A 280 5.15 20.59 -5.70
CA ASN A 280 5.42 22.02 -5.52
C ASN A 280 4.22 22.78 -4.94
N THR A 281 3.69 22.31 -3.82
CA THR A 281 2.68 23.04 -3.03
C THR A 281 3.23 23.45 -1.67
N LYS A 282 2.65 24.47 -1.05
CA LYS A 282 3.05 24.93 0.30
C LYS A 282 2.91 23.81 1.32
N GLU A 283 1.81 23.06 1.25
CA GLU A 283 1.48 21.97 2.16
C GLU A 283 2.45 20.80 2.00
N ALA A 284 2.72 20.36 0.77
CA ALA A 284 3.66 19.26 0.50
C ALA A 284 5.08 19.63 0.92
N ASN A 285 5.50 20.88 0.68
CA ASN A 285 6.81 21.38 1.07
C ASN A 285 6.98 21.41 2.59
N LYS A 286 6.00 21.95 3.31
CA LYS A 286 5.99 21.98 4.77
C LYS A 286 5.97 20.57 5.36
N MET A 287 5.11 19.70 4.84
CA MET A 287 5.00 18.30 5.30
C MET A 287 6.33 17.54 5.10
N ALA A 288 6.95 17.66 3.94
CA ALA A 288 8.23 17.01 3.66
C ALA A 288 9.35 17.52 4.56
N ALA A 289 9.39 18.85 4.81
CA ALA A 289 10.36 19.48 5.69
C ALA A 289 10.23 18.98 7.14
N MET A 290 9.02 19.00 7.69
CA MET A 290 8.74 18.54 9.06
C MET A 290 9.07 17.07 9.23
N ARG A 291 8.65 16.21 8.29
CA ARG A 291 8.98 14.76 8.33
C ARG A 291 10.48 14.50 8.24
N ALA A 292 11.21 15.25 7.41
CA ALA A 292 12.67 15.10 7.33
C ALA A 292 13.33 15.48 8.67
N ALA A 293 12.88 16.53 9.33
CA ALA A 293 13.38 16.91 10.65
C ALA A 293 13.06 15.85 11.72
N GLU A 294 11.84 15.33 11.73
CA GLU A 294 11.41 14.25 12.63
C GLU A 294 12.25 12.99 12.43
N GLN A 295 12.45 12.55 11.19
CA GLN A 295 13.27 11.39 10.86
C GLN A 295 14.73 11.59 11.24
N MET A 296 15.32 12.78 10.98
CA MET A 296 16.69 13.10 11.35
C MET A 296 16.89 13.01 12.87
N HIS A 297 15.93 13.56 13.63
CA HIS A 297 15.94 13.45 15.08
C HIS A 297 15.80 11.99 15.54
N ALA A 298 14.84 11.25 15.01
CA ALA A 298 14.61 9.84 15.36
C ALA A 298 15.83 8.98 15.03
N TYR A 299 16.48 9.22 13.90
CA TYR A 299 17.72 8.53 13.52
C TYR A 299 18.83 8.72 14.55
N PHE A 300 19.12 9.97 14.95
CA PHE A 300 20.21 10.24 15.88
C PHE A 300 19.89 9.97 17.36
N ALA A 301 18.64 10.14 17.76
CA ALA A 301 18.21 9.95 19.15
C ALA A 301 17.84 8.51 19.48
N LYS A 302 17.28 7.77 18.50
CA LYS A 302 16.71 6.44 18.71
C LYS A 302 17.33 5.34 17.83
N GLY A 303 18.18 5.69 16.86
CA GLY A 303 18.70 4.76 15.86
C GLY A 303 17.65 4.31 14.84
N ASP A 304 16.61 5.15 14.59
CA ASP A 304 15.51 4.82 13.69
C ASP A 304 15.99 4.82 12.23
N THR A 305 15.88 3.66 11.58
CA THR A 305 16.25 3.41 10.19
C THR A 305 15.04 3.07 9.31
N THR A 306 13.84 3.39 9.76
CA THR A 306 12.56 3.05 9.12
C THR A 306 12.52 3.42 7.63
N TYR A 307 13.06 4.57 7.28
CA TYR A 307 12.97 5.12 5.94
C TYR A 307 14.26 5.02 5.13
N VAL A 308 15.21 4.19 5.55
CA VAL A 308 16.46 3.96 4.82
C VAL A 308 16.17 3.25 3.49
N VAL A 309 16.56 3.89 2.37
CA VAL A 309 16.30 3.40 1.02
C VAL A 309 17.48 2.65 0.39
N ASN A 310 18.69 2.79 0.95
CA ASN A 310 19.91 2.14 0.46
C ASN A 310 20.32 0.92 1.29
N ALA A 311 19.43 0.36 2.10
CA ALA A 311 19.65 -0.94 2.72
C ALA A 311 19.62 -2.04 1.65
N GLU A 312 20.56 -2.97 1.72
CA GLU A 312 20.66 -4.08 0.76
C GLU A 312 19.52 -5.08 0.99
N MET A 313 18.55 -5.11 0.06
CA MET A 313 17.57 -6.19 -0.01
C MET A 313 18.12 -7.30 -0.92
N PRO A 314 18.10 -8.57 -0.50
CA PRO A 314 18.60 -9.65 -1.32
C PRO A 314 17.88 -9.77 -2.66
N ALA A 315 18.63 -9.77 -3.77
CA ALA A 315 18.08 -9.81 -5.13
C ALA A 315 17.27 -11.09 -5.43
N ASN A 316 17.53 -12.18 -4.70
CA ASN A 316 16.87 -13.48 -4.86
C ASN A 316 15.70 -13.70 -3.87
N LEU A 317 15.28 -12.69 -3.13
CA LEU A 317 14.09 -12.76 -2.27
C LEU A 317 12.82 -12.63 -3.12
N ASN A 318 12.05 -13.71 -3.19
CA ASN A 318 10.79 -13.73 -3.94
C ASN A 318 9.70 -12.94 -3.19
N SER A 319 9.16 -11.91 -3.84
CA SER A 319 8.08 -11.06 -3.30
C SER A 319 6.82 -11.83 -2.94
N GLY A 320 6.53 -12.94 -3.61
CA GLY A 320 5.41 -13.82 -3.29
C GLY A 320 5.47 -14.38 -1.87
N HIS A 321 6.68 -14.70 -1.37
CA HIS A 321 6.85 -15.15 0.01
C HIS A 321 6.63 -14.03 1.04
N LEU A 322 6.91 -12.77 0.69
CA LEU A 322 6.61 -11.63 1.55
C LEU A 322 5.09 -11.45 1.69
N HIS A 323 4.35 -11.56 0.59
CA HIS A 323 2.88 -11.54 0.63
C HIS A 323 2.29 -12.72 1.38
N LEU A 324 2.90 -13.92 1.26
CA LEU A 324 2.53 -15.08 2.07
C LEU A 324 2.66 -14.76 3.56
N ALA A 325 3.75 -14.12 3.98
CA ALA A 325 3.97 -13.74 5.38
C ALA A 325 2.89 -12.78 5.92
N GLU A 326 2.53 -11.75 5.15
CA GLU A 326 1.43 -10.85 5.51
C GLU A 326 0.10 -11.60 5.62
N MET A 327 -0.22 -12.43 4.64
CA MET A 327 -1.44 -13.23 4.61
C MET A 327 -1.54 -14.17 5.81
N LEU A 328 -0.45 -14.87 6.13
CA LEU A 328 -0.40 -15.79 7.27
C LEU A 328 -0.49 -15.04 8.61
N GLY A 329 0.19 -13.90 8.75
CA GLY A 329 0.08 -13.04 9.94
C GLY A 329 -1.37 -12.62 10.19
N LYS A 330 -2.05 -12.14 9.15
CA LYS A 330 -3.46 -11.73 9.20
C LYS A 330 -4.39 -12.89 9.55
N LEU A 331 -4.20 -14.03 8.88
CA LEU A 331 -5.00 -15.23 9.17
C LEU A 331 -4.79 -15.71 10.60
N CYS A 332 -3.55 -15.71 11.09
CA CYS A 332 -3.22 -16.14 12.44
C CYS A 332 -3.86 -15.23 13.50
N CYS A 333 -3.79 -13.90 13.31
CA CYS A 333 -4.45 -12.94 14.18
C CYS A 333 -5.96 -13.16 14.24
N HIS A 334 -6.61 -13.34 13.09
CA HIS A 334 -8.05 -13.63 13.03
C HIS A 334 -8.40 -14.99 13.67
N ALA A 335 -7.59 -16.03 13.43
CA ALA A 335 -7.78 -17.34 14.05
C ALA A 335 -7.58 -17.30 15.58
N ALA A 336 -6.73 -16.40 16.08
CA ALA A 336 -6.57 -16.11 17.51
C ALA A 336 -7.70 -15.23 18.08
N GLY A 337 -8.67 -14.80 17.27
CA GLY A 337 -9.80 -13.97 17.68
C GLY A 337 -9.45 -12.50 17.84
N CYS A 338 -8.41 -12.01 17.19
CA CYS A 338 -7.89 -10.63 17.29
C CYS A 338 -7.69 -10.18 18.74
N LYS A 339 -7.23 -11.08 19.59
CA LYS A 339 -6.90 -10.79 20.99
C LYS A 339 -5.54 -10.08 21.06
N PRO A 340 -5.23 -9.35 22.14
CA PRO A 340 -3.91 -8.77 22.35
C PRO A 340 -2.81 -9.83 22.22
N ILE A 341 -1.83 -9.54 21.39
CA ILE A 341 -0.72 -10.44 21.08
C ILE A 341 0.39 -10.18 22.09
N ARG A 342 0.91 -11.22 22.72
CA ARG A 342 2.06 -11.15 23.63
C ARG A 342 3.38 -11.51 22.94
N ARG A 343 3.31 -12.52 22.07
CA ARG A 343 4.49 -13.04 21.36
C ARG A 343 4.09 -13.58 20.00
N ILE A 344 4.99 -13.45 19.04
CA ILE A 344 4.90 -14.10 17.73
C ILE A 344 6.17 -14.91 17.51
N ASP A 345 5.98 -16.21 17.31
CA ASP A 345 7.05 -17.14 16.97
C ASP A 345 6.93 -17.55 15.51
N CYS A 346 8.03 -17.43 14.76
CA CYS A 346 8.08 -17.78 13.35
C CYS A 346 9.15 -18.83 13.09
N VAL A 347 8.83 -19.80 12.22
CA VAL A 347 9.78 -20.79 11.72
C VAL A 347 9.86 -20.65 10.21
N PHE A 348 11.09 -20.48 9.70
CA PHE A 348 11.38 -20.33 8.28
C PHE A 348 12.05 -21.59 7.77
N TYR A 349 11.48 -22.21 6.75
CA TYR A 349 11.99 -23.46 6.17
C TYR A 349 12.81 -23.18 4.90
N ASN A 350 13.78 -24.03 4.64
CA ASN A 350 14.65 -24.05 3.46
C ASN A 350 15.25 -22.67 3.12
N ASN A 351 15.04 -22.17 1.90
CA ASN A 351 15.63 -20.93 1.42
C ASN A 351 15.18 -19.69 2.20
N LEU A 352 14.01 -19.74 2.84
CA LEU A 352 13.47 -18.61 3.60
C LEU A 352 14.32 -18.28 4.85
N ARG A 353 15.12 -19.22 5.35
CA ARG A 353 16.01 -19.03 6.53
C ARG A 353 16.93 -17.83 6.35
N SER A 354 17.54 -17.72 5.17
CA SER A 354 18.52 -16.67 4.85
C SER A 354 17.89 -15.27 4.83
N PHE A 355 16.58 -15.20 4.65
CA PHE A 355 15.84 -13.95 4.46
C PHE A 355 14.96 -13.58 5.65
N ARG A 356 15.02 -14.32 6.77
CA ARG A 356 14.10 -14.20 7.92
C ARG A 356 13.83 -12.75 8.36
N LYS A 357 14.87 -11.89 8.42
CA LYS A 357 14.73 -10.48 8.81
C LYS A 357 13.80 -9.68 7.86
N TRP A 358 13.76 -10.03 6.58
CA TRP A 358 12.98 -9.34 5.57
C TRP A 358 11.49 -9.67 5.64
N PHE A 359 11.12 -10.74 6.33
CA PHE A 359 9.73 -11.12 6.57
C PHE A 359 9.09 -10.36 7.73
N THR A 360 9.91 -9.84 8.67
CA THR A 360 9.44 -9.17 9.89
C THR A 360 8.43 -8.04 9.61
N PRO A 361 8.67 -7.11 8.65
CA PRO A 361 7.71 -6.06 8.32
C PRO A 361 6.37 -6.58 7.81
N TRP A 362 6.39 -7.64 7.01
CA TRP A 362 5.19 -8.23 6.41
C TRP A 362 4.37 -9.01 7.43
N ILE A 363 5.04 -9.71 8.35
CA ILE A 363 4.39 -10.38 9.48
C ILE A 363 3.73 -9.35 10.40
N LEU A 364 4.41 -8.25 10.69
CA LEU A 364 3.86 -7.14 11.46
C LEU A 364 2.59 -6.59 10.82
N GLN A 365 2.64 -6.25 9.54
CA GLN A 365 1.50 -5.74 8.78
C GLN A 365 0.29 -6.68 8.79
N GLY A 366 0.55 -7.98 8.72
CA GLY A 366 -0.50 -8.99 8.76
C GLY A 366 -1.08 -9.18 10.15
N ALA A 367 -0.22 -9.33 11.15
CA ALA A 367 -0.61 -9.74 12.50
C ALA A 367 -1.13 -8.58 13.36
N VAL A 368 -0.62 -7.36 13.17
CA VAL A 368 -0.96 -6.19 13.99
C VAL A 368 -1.87 -5.24 13.21
N PRO A 369 -3.16 -5.13 13.58
CA PRO A 369 -4.08 -4.22 12.90
C PRO A 369 -3.63 -2.75 13.02
N GLY A 370 -3.50 -2.07 11.90
CA GLY A 370 -3.08 -0.66 11.86
C GLY A 370 -1.57 -0.43 11.84
N ALA A 371 -0.77 -1.49 11.84
CA ALA A 371 0.69 -1.35 11.69
C ALA A 371 1.06 -0.62 10.40
N GLU A 372 2.12 0.18 10.47
CA GLU A 372 2.61 0.95 9.35
C GLU A 372 3.14 0.06 8.22
N HIS A 373 2.92 0.50 6.98
CA HIS A 373 3.31 -0.24 5.79
C HIS A 373 4.67 0.24 5.27
N GLY A 374 5.44 -0.72 4.73
CA GLY A 374 6.71 -0.39 4.08
C GLY A 374 7.86 -0.15 5.04
N LEU A 375 7.74 -0.61 6.28
CA LEU A 375 8.81 -0.57 7.26
C LEU A 375 10.00 -1.42 6.81
N MET A 376 11.21 -0.98 7.16
CA MET A 376 12.41 -1.81 7.07
C MET A 376 12.49 -2.80 8.25
N PRO A 377 13.27 -3.88 8.15
CA PRO A 377 13.33 -4.91 9.18
C PRO A 377 13.57 -4.40 10.61
N ALA A 378 14.53 -3.50 10.81
CA ALA A 378 14.83 -2.95 12.13
C ALA A 378 13.68 -2.13 12.71
N ALA A 379 13.01 -1.34 11.87
CA ALA A 379 11.83 -0.56 12.27
C ALA A 379 10.62 -1.44 12.59
N ALA A 380 10.45 -2.55 11.87
CA ALA A 380 9.40 -3.51 12.16
C ALA A 380 9.64 -4.23 13.51
N GLU A 381 10.90 -4.54 13.83
CA GLU A 381 11.26 -5.10 15.14
C GLU A 381 11.00 -4.10 16.27
N GLU A 382 11.30 -2.81 16.06
CA GLU A 382 10.98 -1.76 17.03
C GLU A 382 9.46 -1.62 17.20
N SER A 383 8.72 -1.60 16.09
CA SER A 383 7.25 -1.53 16.13
C SER A 383 6.64 -2.71 16.91
N PHE A 384 7.18 -3.93 16.79
CA PHE A 384 6.75 -5.03 17.65
C PHE A 384 6.97 -4.73 19.14
N ARG A 385 8.13 -4.15 19.50
CA ARG A 385 8.46 -3.77 20.89
C ARG A 385 7.53 -2.68 21.41
N GLU A 386 7.25 -1.65 20.60
CA GLU A 386 6.31 -0.56 20.93
C GLU A 386 4.88 -1.08 21.19
N HIS A 387 4.47 -2.13 20.46
CA HIS A 387 3.20 -2.81 20.69
C HIS A 387 3.25 -3.84 21.85
N GLY A 388 4.36 -3.93 22.55
CA GLY A 388 4.56 -4.91 23.65
C GLY A 388 4.60 -6.36 23.18
N ILE A 389 4.96 -6.60 21.90
CA ILE A 389 4.99 -7.92 21.28
C ILE A 389 6.43 -8.43 21.21
N VAL A 390 6.68 -9.61 21.75
CA VAL A 390 7.97 -10.31 21.61
C VAL A 390 7.97 -11.06 20.28
N PHE A 391 8.78 -10.63 19.32
CA PHE A 391 8.99 -11.35 18.06
C PHE A 391 10.19 -12.28 18.14
N LYS A 392 10.03 -13.54 17.76
CA LYS A 392 11.11 -14.53 17.71
C LYS A 392 11.08 -15.31 16.40
N ALA A 393 12.25 -15.47 15.80
CA ALA A 393 12.46 -16.31 14.62
C ALA A 393 13.29 -17.51 14.99
N TYR A 394 12.83 -18.69 14.63
CA TYR A 394 13.47 -19.97 14.94
C TYR A 394 13.87 -20.70 13.68
N GLU A 395 14.83 -21.60 13.81
CA GLU A 395 15.18 -22.56 12.79
C GLU A 395 14.41 -23.86 13.03
N PRO A 396 13.95 -24.55 11.97
CA PRO A 396 13.25 -25.81 12.15
C PRO A 396 14.19 -26.87 12.74
N MET A 397 13.67 -27.66 13.67
CA MET A 397 14.40 -28.78 14.27
C MET A 397 14.22 -30.08 13.47
N ASP A 398 13.38 -30.10 12.47
CA ASP A 398 13.12 -31.26 11.60
C ASP A 398 13.57 -30.96 10.16
N ASP A 399 14.33 -31.89 9.58
CA ASP A 399 14.74 -31.84 8.16
C ASP A 399 13.64 -32.31 7.20
N LYS A 400 12.37 -32.12 7.55
CA LYS A 400 11.28 -32.49 6.66
C LYS A 400 11.41 -31.73 5.35
N LEU A 401 11.48 -32.48 4.27
CA LEU A 401 11.55 -32.02 2.87
C LEU A 401 10.25 -31.32 2.46
N TYR A 402 10.01 -30.16 3.03
CA TYR A 402 8.97 -29.24 2.53
C TYR A 402 9.66 -28.14 1.75
N ASP A 403 9.05 -27.73 0.65
CA ASP A 403 9.41 -26.51 -0.07
C ASP A 403 9.45 -25.29 0.87
N ASP A 404 9.84 -24.15 0.37
CA ASP A 404 9.89 -22.89 1.12
C ASP A 404 8.59 -22.63 1.88
N GLN A 405 8.56 -22.88 3.18
CA GLN A 405 7.40 -22.74 4.05
C GLN A 405 7.65 -21.73 5.17
N LEU A 406 6.58 -21.10 5.61
CA LEU A 406 6.57 -20.19 6.75
C LEU A 406 5.51 -20.63 7.75
N ASP A 407 5.92 -20.81 9.00
CA ASP A 407 5.05 -21.02 10.15
C ASP A 407 5.00 -19.75 11.01
N ILE A 408 3.79 -19.30 11.38
CA ILE A 408 3.57 -18.19 12.28
C ILE A 408 2.69 -18.68 13.43
N ASN A 409 3.18 -18.53 14.67
CA ASN A 409 2.46 -18.87 15.88
C ASN A 409 2.27 -17.60 16.72
N ILE A 410 1.02 -17.23 16.99
CA ILE A 410 0.64 -16.07 17.81
C ILE A 410 0.23 -16.56 19.20
N HIS A 411 0.87 -15.97 20.20
CA HIS A 411 0.60 -16.20 21.61
C HIS A 411 -0.28 -15.07 22.15
N THR A 412 -1.43 -15.44 22.67
CA THR A 412 -2.40 -14.54 23.29
C THR A 412 -2.72 -15.00 24.70
N GLU A 413 -3.22 -14.10 25.55
CA GLU A 413 -3.72 -14.43 26.86
C GLU A 413 -5.25 -14.42 26.85
N VAL A 414 -5.86 -15.50 27.32
CA VAL A 414 -7.32 -15.63 27.45
C VAL A 414 -7.62 -16.22 28.82
N ASP A 415 -8.37 -15.49 29.63
CA ASP A 415 -8.72 -15.89 31.00
C ASP A 415 -7.49 -16.26 31.87
N GLY A 416 -6.42 -15.47 31.76
CA GLY A 416 -5.18 -15.67 32.49
C GLY A 416 -4.32 -16.87 32.02
N LYS A 417 -4.69 -17.51 30.88
CA LYS A 417 -3.96 -18.63 30.30
C LYS A 417 -3.40 -18.27 28.94
N GLU A 418 -2.16 -18.68 28.68
CA GLU A 418 -1.55 -18.55 27.38
C GLU A 418 -2.26 -19.46 26.37
N ARG A 419 -2.57 -18.92 25.21
CA ARG A 419 -3.16 -19.62 24.09
C ARG A 419 -2.33 -19.39 22.83
N ILE A 420 -1.88 -20.48 22.22
CA ILE A 420 -1.09 -20.46 20.99
C ILE A 420 -2.00 -20.79 19.80
N THR A 421 -1.97 -19.95 18.79
CA THR A 421 -2.64 -20.17 17.52
C THR A 421 -1.60 -20.12 16.41
N GLY A 422 -1.48 -21.20 15.63
CA GLY A 422 -0.46 -21.31 14.58
C GLY A 422 -1.08 -21.47 13.19
N VAL A 423 -0.42 -20.92 12.19
CA VAL A 423 -0.73 -21.12 10.77
C VAL A 423 0.56 -21.40 10.00
N ARG A 424 0.45 -22.22 8.95
CA ARG A 424 1.57 -22.53 8.04
C ARG A 424 1.13 -22.34 6.60
N GLY A 425 2.02 -21.86 5.76
CA GLY A 425 1.76 -21.72 4.34
C GLY A 425 3.02 -21.84 3.49
N THR A 426 2.80 -21.93 2.21
CA THR A 426 3.82 -22.01 1.16
C THR A 426 3.29 -21.37 -0.12
N ILE A 427 4.10 -21.33 -1.16
CA ILE A 427 3.69 -20.94 -2.51
C ILE A 427 3.61 -22.18 -3.40
N VAL A 428 2.47 -22.38 -4.04
CA VAL A 428 2.26 -23.43 -5.04
C VAL A 428 1.88 -22.76 -6.35
N GLU A 429 2.66 -23.01 -7.40
CA GLU A 429 2.44 -22.40 -8.73
C GLU A 429 2.24 -20.86 -8.67
N GLY A 430 3.10 -20.18 -7.90
CA GLY A 430 3.03 -18.73 -7.71
C GLY A 430 1.88 -18.24 -6.81
N THR A 431 1.04 -19.13 -6.30
CA THR A 431 -0.11 -18.79 -5.46
C THR A 431 0.17 -19.09 -4.00
N PRO A 432 -0.01 -18.13 -3.07
CA PRO A 432 0.05 -18.36 -1.63
C PRO A 432 -1.02 -19.35 -1.16
N VAL A 433 -0.59 -20.41 -0.49
CA VAL A 433 -1.44 -21.51 -0.02
C VAL A 433 -1.23 -21.73 1.48
N VAL A 434 -2.32 -21.85 2.23
CA VAL A 434 -2.30 -22.26 3.64
C VAL A 434 -2.31 -23.77 3.72
N SER A 435 -1.33 -24.33 4.41
CA SER A 435 -1.20 -25.78 4.61
C SER A 435 -1.63 -26.25 5.99
N ARG A 436 -1.64 -25.33 7.00
CA ARG A 436 -2.05 -25.65 8.39
C ARG A 436 -2.76 -24.45 9.04
N ILE A 437 -3.80 -24.71 9.82
CA ILE A 437 -4.41 -23.77 10.77
C ILE A 437 -4.64 -24.50 12.10
N GLY A 438 -3.94 -24.09 13.16
CA GLY A 438 -3.97 -24.77 14.44
C GLY A 438 -3.59 -26.25 14.31
N GLY A 439 -4.36 -27.17 14.87
CA GLY A 439 -4.16 -28.63 14.76
C GLY A 439 -4.55 -29.25 13.41
N PHE A 440 -4.88 -28.46 12.39
CA PHE A 440 -5.35 -28.94 11.09
C PHE A 440 -4.29 -28.78 10.04
N LYS A 441 -3.71 -29.90 9.67
CA LYS A 441 -2.66 -30.06 8.67
C LYS A 441 -3.26 -30.41 7.28
N HIS A 442 -2.48 -30.28 6.22
CA HIS A 442 -2.82 -30.68 4.85
C HIS A 442 -4.04 -29.95 4.25
N LEU A 443 -4.21 -28.66 4.56
CA LEU A 443 -5.36 -27.88 4.05
C LEU A 443 -5.24 -27.53 2.57
N TYR A 444 -4.06 -27.16 2.11
CA TYR A 444 -3.74 -26.70 0.74
C TYR A 444 -4.78 -25.73 0.16
N ALA A 445 -5.13 -24.72 0.97
CA ALA A 445 -6.15 -23.76 0.64
C ALA A 445 -5.56 -22.43 0.21
N ALA A 446 -5.77 -22.04 -1.05
CA ALA A 446 -5.57 -20.67 -1.48
C ALA A 446 -6.68 -19.78 -0.86
N LEU A 447 -6.31 -18.63 -0.29
CA LEU A 447 -7.24 -17.71 0.37
C LEU A 447 -7.33 -16.37 -0.40
N PRO A 448 -7.90 -16.34 -1.59
CA PRO A 448 -8.09 -15.09 -2.31
C PRO A 448 -9.35 -14.37 -1.81
N GLY A 449 -9.21 -13.09 -1.54
CA GLY A 449 -10.33 -12.23 -1.19
C GLY A 449 -10.85 -12.43 0.24
N ASN A 450 -12.15 -12.15 0.44
CA ASN A 450 -12.81 -12.32 1.73
C ASN A 450 -13.00 -13.81 2.03
N THR A 451 -12.40 -14.30 3.11
CA THR A 451 -12.47 -15.68 3.53
C THR A 451 -13.07 -15.80 4.91
N LEU A 452 -14.05 -16.67 5.06
CA LEU A 452 -14.63 -17.05 6.35
C LEU A 452 -14.17 -18.47 6.71
N VAL A 453 -13.47 -18.58 7.84
CA VAL A 453 -13.05 -19.87 8.40
C VAL A 453 -14.01 -20.25 9.52
N LEU A 454 -14.73 -21.37 9.35
CA LEU A 454 -15.67 -21.87 10.34
C LEU A 454 -15.15 -23.18 10.95
N ARG A 455 -15.22 -23.25 12.25
CA ARG A 455 -14.99 -24.47 13.02
C ARG A 455 -16.31 -24.93 13.65
N TYR A 456 -16.70 -26.16 13.38
CA TYR A 456 -17.93 -26.72 13.95
C TYR A 456 -17.79 -28.23 14.22
N THR A 457 -18.66 -28.74 15.09
CA THR A 457 -18.81 -30.19 15.28
C THR A 457 -19.67 -30.74 14.14
N ASP A 458 -19.15 -31.73 13.42
CA ASP A 458 -19.85 -32.31 12.28
C ASP A 458 -21.08 -33.10 12.75
N ARG A 459 -22.24 -32.72 12.21
CA ARG A 459 -23.53 -33.39 12.41
C ARG A 459 -24.43 -33.08 11.21
N PRO A 460 -25.40 -33.97 10.92
CA PRO A 460 -26.35 -33.74 9.83
C PRO A 460 -26.99 -32.34 9.87
N GLY A 461 -27.04 -31.64 8.73
CA GLY A 461 -27.70 -30.36 8.58
C GLY A 461 -26.83 -29.10 8.84
N VAL A 462 -25.66 -29.20 9.45
CA VAL A 462 -24.82 -28.02 9.77
C VAL A 462 -24.41 -27.28 8.51
N VAL A 463 -23.98 -27.98 7.47
CA VAL A 463 -23.58 -27.35 6.18
C VAL A 463 -24.77 -26.67 5.53
N ALA A 464 -25.93 -27.29 5.56
CA ALA A 464 -27.17 -26.71 5.03
C ALA A 464 -27.54 -25.42 5.78
N THR A 465 -27.47 -25.41 7.12
CA THR A 465 -27.73 -24.24 7.95
C THR A 465 -26.75 -23.11 7.63
N ILE A 466 -25.46 -23.41 7.52
CA ILE A 466 -24.43 -22.43 7.14
C ILE A 466 -24.76 -21.83 5.75
N GLY A 467 -25.07 -22.68 4.77
CA GLY A 467 -25.42 -22.25 3.41
C GLY A 467 -26.66 -21.37 3.36
N GLN A 468 -27.70 -21.71 4.07
CA GLN A 468 -28.93 -20.90 4.19
C GLN A 468 -28.66 -19.55 4.84
N THR A 469 -27.91 -19.53 5.95
CA THR A 469 -27.56 -18.29 6.66
C THR A 469 -26.75 -17.35 5.77
N LEU A 470 -25.81 -17.87 5.03
CA LEU A 470 -24.96 -17.09 4.11
C LEU A 470 -25.76 -16.59 2.92
N SER A 471 -26.64 -17.40 2.36
CA SER A 471 -27.54 -17.01 1.28
C SER A 471 -28.51 -15.91 1.71
N ALA A 472 -29.10 -16.04 2.90
CA ALA A 472 -29.98 -15.02 3.49
C ALA A 472 -29.26 -13.68 3.75
N ALA A 473 -27.93 -13.73 4.00
CA ALA A 473 -27.08 -12.57 4.16
C ALA A 473 -26.60 -11.97 2.82
N GLY A 474 -27.10 -12.45 1.68
CA GLY A 474 -26.69 -12.00 0.34
C GLY A 474 -25.26 -12.42 -0.03
N CYS A 475 -24.70 -13.40 0.68
CA CYS A 475 -23.39 -13.94 0.36
C CYS A 475 -23.54 -14.91 -0.82
N GLY A 476 -22.92 -14.58 -1.95
CA GLY A 476 -22.97 -15.36 -3.18
C GLY A 476 -22.35 -16.77 -3.05
N ARG A 477 -21.70 -17.26 -4.09
CA ARG A 477 -21.18 -18.63 -4.17
C ARG A 477 -20.19 -18.96 -3.06
N TYR A 478 -20.36 -20.11 -2.38
CA TYR A 478 -19.38 -20.70 -1.48
C TYR A 478 -18.81 -21.99 -2.10
N TYR A 479 -17.55 -22.28 -1.79
CA TYR A 479 -16.89 -23.52 -2.19
C TYR A 479 -16.41 -24.21 -0.92
N PRO A 480 -17.01 -25.34 -0.53
CA PRO A 480 -16.46 -26.16 0.54
C PRO A 480 -15.14 -26.79 0.06
N VAL A 481 -14.13 -26.75 0.93
CA VAL A 481 -12.90 -27.54 0.71
C VAL A 481 -13.09 -28.85 1.49
N PRO A 482 -13.30 -29.98 0.80
CA PRO A 482 -13.48 -31.26 1.49
C PRO A 482 -12.15 -31.70 2.10
N ARG A 483 -12.26 -32.38 3.24
CA ARG A 483 -11.14 -33.08 3.85
C ARG A 483 -10.77 -34.29 3.01
N PRO A 484 -9.47 -34.61 2.80
CA PRO A 484 -9.07 -35.91 2.31
C PRO A 484 -9.60 -37.02 3.22
N LEU A 485 -10.30 -37.96 2.68
CA LEU A 485 -10.79 -39.15 3.41
C LEU A 485 -9.59 -39.88 4.01
N GLY A 486 -9.58 -40.09 5.33
CA GLY A 486 -8.62 -40.98 5.97
C GLY A 486 -7.73 -40.40 7.07
N THR A 487 -7.74 -39.09 7.31
CA THR A 487 -6.92 -38.50 8.37
C THR A 487 -7.79 -38.08 9.55
N GLY A 488 -7.84 -38.88 10.63
CA GLY A 488 -8.26 -38.45 11.97
C GLY A 488 -7.39 -37.26 12.44
N PRO A 489 -7.76 -36.53 13.49
CA PRO A 489 -6.82 -35.61 14.10
C PRO A 489 -5.63 -36.44 14.57
N GLU A 490 -4.47 -36.27 13.90
CA GLU A 490 -3.24 -36.76 14.48
C GLU A 490 -3.03 -36.05 15.82
N PRO A 491 -2.49 -36.77 16.82
CA PRO A 491 -2.05 -36.09 18.05
C PRO A 491 -1.14 -34.95 17.64
N ILE A 492 -1.26 -33.82 18.31
CA ILE A 492 -0.38 -32.66 18.14
C ILE A 492 1.03 -33.20 18.35
N GLU A 493 1.80 -33.39 17.27
CA GLU A 493 3.23 -33.62 17.41
C GLU A 493 3.78 -32.40 18.13
N ARG A 494 4.40 -32.67 19.26
CA ARG A 494 5.03 -31.68 20.12
C ARG A 494 6.15 -31.06 19.33
N GLY A 495 6.01 -29.79 18.97
CA GLY A 495 7.06 -28.99 18.38
C GLY A 495 8.13 -28.66 19.45
N PRO A 496 9.26 -28.04 19.09
CA PRO A 496 10.36 -27.73 20.01
C PRO A 496 9.99 -26.79 21.19
N TYR A 497 8.71 -26.51 21.39
CA TYR A 497 8.16 -25.57 22.37
C TYR A 497 7.37 -26.26 23.49
N GLU A 498 7.58 -27.56 23.70
CA GLU A 498 6.86 -28.25 24.75
C GLU A 498 7.58 -28.20 26.09
N GLU A 499 7.25 -27.19 26.84
CA GLU A 499 7.16 -27.25 28.29
C GLU A 499 5.92 -26.53 28.80
N HIS A 500 4.72 -26.87 28.39
CA HIS A 500 3.49 -26.54 29.14
C HIS A 500 2.28 -27.03 28.37
N THR A 501 1.86 -28.23 28.70
CA THR A 501 0.53 -28.74 28.37
C THR A 501 -0.51 -27.97 29.16
N SER A 502 -1.28 -27.12 28.56
CA SER A 502 -2.52 -26.66 29.14
C SER A 502 -3.70 -27.39 28.52
N ASN A 503 -4.40 -28.11 29.39
CA ASN A 503 -5.65 -28.81 29.16
C ASN A 503 -6.69 -27.96 28.40
N TRP A 504 -7.21 -28.52 27.33
CA TRP A 504 -8.50 -28.06 26.80
C TRP A 504 -9.60 -28.44 27.78
N PRO A 505 -10.49 -27.52 28.21
CA PRO A 505 -11.62 -27.88 29.00
C PRO A 505 -12.65 -28.62 28.11
N GLY A 506 -12.74 -29.91 28.28
CA GLY A 506 -13.68 -30.75 27.58
C GLY A 506 -13.44 -32.21 27.96
N GLY A 507 -14.18 -32.66 28.99
CA GLY A 507 -14.06 -33.97 29.58
C GLY A 507 -14.15 -35.12 28.59
N ALA A 508 -13.60 -36.26 28.99
CA ALA A 508 -13.64 -37.53 28.33
C ALA A 508 -15.06 -37.90 27.89
N GLY A 509 -15.33 -37.69 26.63
CA GLY A 509 -16.55 -38.11 25.95
C GLY A 509 -16.19 -38.39 24.50
N SER A 510 -16.42 -39.64 24.08
CA SER A 510 -16.18 -40.24 22.77
C SER A 510 -15.88 -39.26 21.61
N LEU A 511 -14.71 -39.39 21.01
CA LEU A 511 -14.26 -38.75 19.79
C LEU A 511 -15.28 -38.94 18.65
N ARG A 512 -16.20 -38.01 18.50
CA ARG A 512 -17.02 -37.87 17.30
C ARG A 512 -16.29 -36.91 16.37
N SER A 513 -16.23 -37.27 15.10
CA SER A 513 -15.54 -36.57 14.02
C SER A 513 -15.90 -35.08 14.00
N THR A 514 -14.89 -34.20 14.08
CA THR A 514 -15.05 -32.77 13.84
C THR A 514 -14.87 -32.48 12.38
N GLY A 515 -15.93 -32.07 11.68
CA GLY A 515 -15.89 -31.64 10.29
C GLY A 515 -15.47 -30.19 10.18
N ARG A 516 -14.86 -29.82 9.08
CA ARG A 516 -14.31 -28.50 8.80
C ARG A 516 -14.45 -28.11 7.36
N PHE A 517 -14.80 -26.85 7.13
CA PHE A 517 -14.88 -26.27 5.80
C PHE A 517 -14.30 -24.86 5.76
N LEU A 518 -13.55 -24.58 4.70
CA LEU A 518 -13.11 -23.26 4.33
C LEU A 518 -14.14 -22.69 3.34
N LEU A 519 -14.78 -21.56 3.66
CA LEU A 519 -15.77 -20.95 2.81
C LEU A 519 -15.20 -19.72 2.11
N ARG A 520 -15.33 -19.67 0.78
CA ARG A 520 -14.86 -18.58 -0.08
C ARG A 520 -16.03 -17.76 -0.58
N PHE A 521 -15.96 -16.43 -0.41
CA PHE A 521 -16.94 -15.50 -0.94
C PHE A 521 -16.36 -14.69 -2.11
N ARG A 522 -17.15 -14.54 -3.16
CA ARG A 522 -16.88 -13.61 -4.25
C ARG A 522 -17.99 -12.55 -4.24
N GLY A 523 -17.64 -11.33 -3.82
CA GLY A 523 -18.35 -10.07 -4.10
C GLY A 523 -19.59 -9.78 -3.26
N GLN A 524 -19.52 -8.86 -2.40
CA GLN A 524 -20.27 -7.62 -2.19
C GLN A 524 -19.95 -7.02 -0.81
N ARG A 525 -19.96 -5.68 -0.71
CA ARG A 525 -19.55 -4.93 0.48
C ARG A 525 -20.46 -5.22 1.66
N PHE A 526 -19.90 -5.71 2.78
CA PHE A 526 -20.56 -5.62 4.07
C PHE A 526 -20.64 -4.14 4.49
N ARG A 527 -21.82 -3.52 4.37
CA ARG A 527 -22.12 -2.29 5.11
C ARG A 527 -22.22 -2.63 6.58
N ARG A 528 -21.35 -2.07 7.43
CA ARG A 528 -21.50 -2.07 8.87
C ARG A 528 -22.85 -1.43 9.24
N ARG A 529 -23.87 -2.24 9.52
CA ARG A 529 -25.03 -1.79 10.28
C ARG A 529 -24.62 -1.76 11.76
N ARG A 530 -24.76 -0.59 12.37
CA ARG A 530 -24.59 -0.36 13.81
C ARG A 530 -25.41 -1.39 14.59
N ARG A 531 -24.79 -2.00 15.61
CA ARG A 531 -25.48 -2.79 16.65
C ARG A 531 -26.66 -1.99 17.18
N ARG A 532 -27.89 -2.46 16.94
CA ARG A 532 -29.02 -2.23 17.84
C ARG A 532 -29.22 -3.53 18.60
N GLN A 533 -29.29 -3.36 19.91
CA GLN A 533 -29.51 -4.41 20.91
C GLN A 533 -30.73 -5.24 20.56
N LEU A 534 -30.56 -6.56 20.49
CA LEU A 534 -31.64 -7.53 20.54
C LEU A 534 -32.02 -7.73 22.00
N HIS A 535 -33.10 -7.11 22.44
CA HIS A 535 -33.87 -7.54 23.60
C HIS A 535 -34.81 -8.66 23.16
N ARG A 536 -34.89 -9.69 23.99
CA ARG A 536 -35.75 -10.87 23.87
C ARG A 536 -37.23 -10.47 23.89
N PRO A 537 -38.12 -11.20 23.21
CA PRO A 537 -39.56 -11.07 23.41
C PRO A 537 -40.04 -11.96 24.52
N ALA A 538 -40.86 -11.41 25.37
CA ALA A 538 -41.79 -12.17 26.22
C ALA A 538 -43.22 -11.68 25.95
N GLY A 539 -44.15 -12.60 25.76
CA GLY A 539 -45.56 -12.43 26.04
C GLY A 539 -46.45 -11.94 24.90
N ALA A 540 -47.22 -12.86 24.37
CA ALA A 540 -48.46 -12.60 23.61
C ALA A 540 -49.49 -11.87 24.45
N GLU A 541 -50.25 -10.96 23.85
CA GLU A 541 -51.71 -10.95 23.97
C GLU A 541 -52.39 -10.01 22.97
N LEU A 542 -53.53 -10.45 22.56
CA LEU A 542 -54.43 -9.94 21.53
C LEU A 542 -55.26 -8.72 21.99
N LEU A 543 -55.82 -8.05 21.00
CA LEU A 543 -57.07 -7.32 20.95
C LEU A 543 -57.00 -5.77 20.77
N GLY A 544 -57.71 -5.35 19.76
CA GLY A 544 -58.48 -4.11 19.83
C GLY A 544 -58.45 -3.21 18.59
N ARG A 545 -59.45 -3.37 17.74
CA ARG A 545 -59.91 -2.44 16.67
C ARG A 545 -60.14 -1.01 17.18
N HIS A 546 -59.94 0.01 16.36
CA HIS A 546 -60.95 0.99 15.85
C HIS A 546 -60.21 2.11 15.05
N GLN A 547 -60.56 2.31 13.85
CA GLN A 547 -61.37 3.29 13.10
C GLN A 547 -61.30 4.77 13.54
N GLY A 548 -61.12 5.64 12.54
CA GLY A 548 -61.51 7.06 12.51
C GLY A 548 -60.41 7.92 11.90
N ALA A 549 -60.36 8.28 10.67
CA ALA A 549 -61.17 9.15 9.79
C ALA A 549 -60.96 10.66 10.05
N VAL A 550 -60.67 11.35 8.92
CA VAL A 550 -61.11 12.69 8.50
C VAL A 550 -60.19 13.90 8.75
N GLY A 551 -59.84 14.52 7.64
CA GLY A 551 -59.91 15.94 7.36
C GLY A 551 -58.61 16.73 7.68
N GLY A 552 -58.03 17.48 6.84
CA GLY A 552 -58.51 18.30 5.72
C GLY A 552 -57.81 19.65 5.72
N ARG A 553 -57.45 20.10 4.54
CA ARG A 553 -57.28 21.49 4.11
C ARG A 553 -56.00 22.31 4.42
N HIS A 554 -55.24 22.57 3.35
CA HIS A 554 -55.10 23.85 2.61
C HIS A 554 -54.43 25.06 3.30
N ARG A 555 -53.51 25.59 2.59
CA ARG A 555 -53.05 26.95 2.19
C ARG A 555 -51.59 27.11 2.46
N GLY A 556 -50.74 27.45 1.55
CA GLY A 556 -50.81 28.47 0.47
C GLY A 556 -50.02 29.70 0.87
N PHE A 557 -49.22 30.22 -0.08
CA PHE A 557 -48.46 31.49 -0.10
C PHE A 557 -46.96 31.32 0.21
N SER A 558 -46.10 31.50 -0.75
CA SER A 558 -45.80 32.63 -1.66
C SER A 558 -44.66 33.50 -1.17
N SER A 559 -43.59 33.45 -1.93
CA SER A 559 -42.75 34.52 -2.49
C SER A 559 -41.80 35.36 -1.61
N ARG A 560 -40.62 35.54 -2.22
CA ARG A 560 -39.69 36.70 -2.22
C ARG A 560 -38.72 36.77 -1.00
N GLN A 561 -37.49 36.70 -1.18
CA GLN A 561 -36.48 37.44 -1.96
C GLN A 561 -35.22 36.58 -2.11
#